data_75806c84ec592dcbe639b19974bf3298
#
_entry.id   75806c84ec592dcbe639b19974bf3298
#
_cell.length_a   1.000
_cell.length_b   1.000
_cell.length_c   1.000
_cell.angle_alpha   90.00
_cell.angle_beta   90.00
_cell.angle_gamma   90.00
#
_symmetry.space_group_name_H-M   'P 1'
#
loop_
_entity.id
_entity.type
_entity.pdbx_description
1 polymer ?
#
loop_
_entity_poly.entity_id
_entity_poly.type
_entity_poly.pdbx_seq_one_letter_code
_entity_poly.pdbx_strand_id
1 'polypeptide(L)'
;MKFMKAVMRMTRLRGKADLGSGPVLSTLIQLSIPSVAMVLFHTLFHLVDTVFISWLGESHMVAISYTFPVQIGVFAILEGVGNGMTALCGRRLGEGNLEEARNTALAAMGFAYLLCLIWIPFLFPYTSNIFFRTLGASDPETLRQAWLYNMWIPPTFILISFSYVVNSVFRCQGNTMIPLKYFLIANGLNLVLDPIFIFTFGWGITGAAAATFVGRAAGIVYLIKKLKTDSEIQLPFKPYIKLSMLPLWGKISAIGFPVTLSTASVALGMGSVNNILSGTFGPQAVAAWMVGLRVEDLAFNTLMGINDALVPFLSFNYGRRDLRRMKNGMRSGLIISAVITGGLGLVVCLFPFSVIQLFRPSEDIARIAANAIRITIAGYPMVIYSVIYNAFFVATGFSTFGLITQIFRSLMIRVPAAHFLSRILTIDYIWWFQPISFLGAALMTGLFSWILLRKLKRDMDDPKDPACAKDF
;
A
#
# COMPACT_ATOMS: atom_id res chain seq x y z
N MET A 1 15.72 -22.91 -4.87
CA MET A 1 16.27 -23.48 -3.62
C MET A 1 17.50 -22.73 -3.08
N LYS A 2 18.50 -22.32 -3.88
CA LYS A 2 19.64 -21.50 -3.42
C LYS A 2 19.25 -20.10 -2.96
N PHE A 3 18.32 -19.42 -3.65
CA PHE A 3 17.78 -18.11 -3.28
C PHE A 3 17.02 -18.15 -1.93
N MET A 4 16.18 -19.17 -1.72
CA MET A 4 15.45 -19.38 -0.48
C MET A 4 16.40 -19.70 0.70
N LYS A 5 17.51 -20.43 0.45
CA LYS A 5 18.58 -20.64 1.46
C LYS A 5 19.39 -19.37 1.73
N ALA A 6 19.59 -18.51 0.74
CA ALA A 6 20.21 -17.18 0.93
C ALA A 6 19.30 -16.25 1.73
N VAL A 7 18.02 -16.19 1.40
CA VAL A 7 17.00 -15.47 2.20
C VAL A 7 16.92 -16.03 3.61
N MET A 8 16.93 -17.36 3.80
CA MET A 8 16.97 -17.97 5.14
C MET A 8 18.31 -17.76 5.88
N ARG A 9 19.44 -17.61 5.20
CA ARG A 9 20.69 -17.19 5.83
C ARG A 9 20.68 -15.71 6.24
N MET A 10 20.06 -14.85 5.43
CA MET A 10 19.78 -13.45 5.80
C MET A 10 18.74 -13.37 6.93
N THR A 11 17.82 -14.34 7.07
CA THR A 11 16.88 -14.46 8.18
C THR A 11 17.50 -14.96 9.49
N ARG A 12 18.77 -15.29 9.51
CA ARG A 12 19.56 -15.36 10.76
C ARG A 12 19.81 -13.99 11.41
N LEU A 13 19.36 -12.91 10.80
CA LEU A 13 19.06 -11.63 11.45
C LEU A 13 17.86 -11.82 12.42
N ARG A 14 18.04 -12.72 13.39
CA ARG A 14 17.17 -12.92 14.54
C ARG A 14 17.32 -11.69 15.42
N GLY A 15 16.45 -10.70 15.24
CA GLY A 15 16.43 -9.56 16.14
C GLY A 15 15.57 -8.43 15.59
N LYS A 16 15.03 -7.68 16.49
CA LYS A 16 14.48 -6.37 16.33
C LYS A 16 15.59 -5.46 15.77
N ALA A 17 15.39 -4.83 14.61
CA ALA A 17 16.36 -3.89 14.06
C ALA A 17 16.45 -2.66 14.99
N ASP A 18 17.65 -2.23 15.29
CA ASP A 18 17.85 -1.01 16.07
C ASP A 18 17.64 0.22 15.18
N LEU A 19 16.54 0.93 15.41
CA LEU A 19 16.18 2.13 14.65
C LEU A 19 17.04 3.34 15.04
N GLY A 20 17.56 3.33 16.27
CA GLY A 20 18.25 4.48 16.89
C GLY A 20 19.76 4.46 16.77
N SER A 21 20.41 3.32 16.51
CA SER A 21 21.86 3.19 16.46
C SER A 21 22.34 2.33 15.29
N GLY A 22 23.62 2.12 15.15
CA GLY A 22 24.21 1.28 14.10
C GLY A 22 24.15 1.86 12.67
N PRO A 23 24.64 1.09 11.68
CA PRO A 23 24.71 1.52 10.29
C PRO A 23 23.31 1.60 9.64
N VAL A 24 22.92 2.79 9.17
CA VAL A 24 21.59 3.08 8.63
C VAL A 24 21.22 2.18 7.46
N LEU A 25 22.14 1.97 6.52
CA LEU A 25 21.91 1.14 5.33
C LEU A 25 21.59 -0.31 5.71
N SER A 26 22.35 -0.89 6.64
CA SER A 26 22.10 -2.27 7.14
C SER A 26 20.76 -2.39 7.84
N THR A 27 20.42 -1.41 8.70
CA THR A 27 19.10 -1.36 9.38
C THR A 27 17.95 -1.32 8.37
N LEU A 28 18.05 -0.46 7.35
CA LEU A 28 17.00 -0.34 6.33
C LEU A 28 16.92 -1.58 5.43
N ILE A 29 18.02 -2.22 5.06
CA ILE A 29 17.99 -3.49 4.33
C ILE A 29 17.27 -4.57 5.16
N GLN A 30 17.57 -4.66 6.47
CA GLN A 30 16.94 -5.61 7.38
C GLN A 30 15.43 -5.41 7.48
N LEU A 31 14.98 -4.15 7.48
CA LEU A 31 13.55 -3.82 7.52
C LEU A 31 12.87 -4.00 6.15
N SER A 32 13.56 -3.64 5.06
CA SER A 32 12.99 -3.63 3.71
C SER A 32 12.80 -5.03 3.12
N ILE A 33 13.74 -5.96 3.36
CA ILE A 33 13.63 -7.32 2.79
C ILE A 33 12.32 -8.01 3.17
N PRO A 34 11.91 -8.09 4.45
CA PRO A 34 10.62 -8.70 4.80
C PRO A 34 9.42 -7.91 4.28
N SER A 35 9.50 -6.57 4.26
CA SER A 35 8.42 -5.72 3.76
C SER A 35 8.21 -5.89 2.25
N VAL A 36 9.28 -5.89 1.47
CA VAL A 36 9.23 -6.16 0.01
C VAL A 36 8.72 -7.57 -0.26
N ALA A 37 9.22 -8.58 0.47
CA ALA A 37 8.74 -9.95 0.34
C ALA A 37 7.22 -10.05 0.62
N MET A 38 6.72 -9.34 1.65
CA MET A 38 5.30 -9.31 1.99
C MET A 38 4.46 -8.76 0.83
N VAL A 39 4.88 -7.66 0.20
CA VAL A 39 4.13 -7.02 -0.90
C VAL A 39 4.17 -7.89 -2.16
N LEU A 40 5.30 -8.50 -2.49
CA LEU A 40 5.42 -9.42 -3.63
C LEU A 40 4.56 -10.68 -3.43
N PHE A 41 4.56 -11.27 -2.24
CA PHE A 41 3.67 -12.39 -1.92
C PHE A 41 2.20 -11.98 -1.97
N HIS A 42 1.87 -10.75 -1.54
CA HIS A 42 0.50 -10.22 -1.65
C HIS A 42 0.01 -10.24 -3.10
N THR A 43 0.83 -9.74 -4.02
CA THR A 43 0.50 -9.76 -5.46
C THR A 43 0.31 -11.19 -5.98
N LEU A 44 1.18 -12.12 -5.57
CA LEU A 44 1.11 -13.53 -5.99
C LEU A 44 -0.16 -14.21 -5.46
N PHE A 45 -0.49 -14.04 -4.18
CA PHE A 45 -1.69 -14.65 -3.59
C PHE A 45 -2.97 -14.10 -4.21
N HIS A 46 -3.05 -12.79 -4.46
CA HIS A 46 -4.18 -12.20 -5.17
C HIS A 46 -4.37 -12.76 -6.58
N LEU A 47 -3.27 -13.03 -7.28
CA LEU A 47 -3.33 -13.64 -8.61
C LEU A 47 -3.93 -15.05 -8.53
N VAL A 48 -3.47 -15.87 -7.59
CA VAL A 48 -3.94 -17.26 -7.45
C VAL A 48 -5.39 -17.32 -7.00
N ASP A 49 -5.81 -16.47 -6.06
CA ASP A 49 -7.21 -16.33 -5.63
C ASP A 49 -8.12 -15.98 -6.83
N THR A 50 -7.70 -15.02 -7.66
CA THR A 50 -8.42 -14.67 -8.89
C THR A 50 -8.53 -15.85 -9.87
N VAL A 51 -7.50 -16.68 -9.97
CA VAL A 51 -7.53 -17.89 -10.82
C VAL A 51 -8.57 -18.89 -10.30
N PHE A 52 -8.62 -19.18 -9.00
CA PHE A 52 -9.63 -20.09 -8.45
C PHE A 52 -11.06 -19.59 -8.68
N ILE A 53 -11.29 -18.29 -8.53
CA ILE A 53 -12.60 -17.69 -8.80
C ILE A 53 -12.95 -17.74 -10.29
N SER A 54 -11.97 -17.59 -11.19
CA SER A 54 -12.22 -17.69 -12.64
C SER A 54 -12.73 -19.07 -13.07
N TRP A 55 -12.37 -20.12 -12.33
CA TRP A 55 -12.86 -21.49 -12.59
C TRP A 55 -14.33 -21.70 -12.20
N LEU A 56 -14.94 -20.77 -11.44
CA LEU A 56 -16.38 -20.79 -11.15
C LEU A 56 -17.24 -20.29 -12.32
N GLY A 57 -16.63 -19.64 -13.31
CA GLY A 57 -17.30 -19.12 -14.49
C GLY A 57 -17.39 -17.60 -14.56
N GLU A 58 -17.81 -17.11 -15.71
CA GLU A 58 -17.79 -15.69 -16.08
C GLU A 58 -18.68 -14.83 -15.16
N SER A 59 -19.87 -15.30 -14.77
CA SER A 59 -20.78 -14.56 -13.90
C SER A 59 -20.17 -14.22 -12.53
N HIS A 60 -19.36 -15.12 -11.98
CA HIS A 60 -18.66 -14.91 -10.71
C HIS A 60 -17.54 -13.88 -10.85
N MET A 61 -16.81 -13.90 -11.98
CA MET A 61 -15.80 -12.91 -12.29
C MET A 61 -16.40 -11.50 -12.45
N VAL A 62 -17.55 -11.39 -13.11
CA VAL A 62 -18.29 -10.14 -13.23
C VAL A 62 -18.72 -9.66 -11.84
N ALA A 63 -19.28 -10.54 -11.01
CA ALA A 63 -19.69 -10.19 -9.65
C ALA A 63 -18.53 -9.63 -8.82
N ILE A 64 -17.34 -10.27 -8.85
CA ILE A 64 -16.15 -9.78 -8.14
C ILE A 64 -15.68 -8.42 -8.64
N SER A 65 -15.79 -8.15 -9.93
CA SER A 65 -15.40 -6.83 -10.47
C SER A 65 -16.18 -5.69 -9.83
N TYR A 66 -17.47 -5.91 -9.49
CA TYR A 66 -18.29 -4.95 -8.74
C TYR A 66 -17.89 -4.84 -7.26
N THR A 67 -17.27 -5.88 -6.67
CA THR A 67 -16.81 -5.84 -5.27
C THR A 67 -15.47 -5.13 -5.10
N PHE A 68 -14.69 -5.00 -6.17
CA PHE A 68 -13.34 -4.45 -6.14
C PHE A 68 -13.27 -3.01 -5.59
N PRO A 69 -14.18 -2.06 -5.94
CA PRO A 69 -14.18 -0.72 -5.35
C PRO A 69 -14.38 -0.73 -3.84
N VAL A 70 -15.17 -1.66 -3.31
CA VAL A 70 -15.37 -1.82 -1.87
C VAL A 70 -14.08 -2.26 -1.20
N GLN A 71 -13.39 -3.25 -1.77
CA GLN A 71 -12.11 -3.73 -1.25
C GLN A 71 -11.04 -2.64 -1.25
N ILE A 72 -10.91 -1.87 -2.34
CA ILE A 72 -9.99 -0.72 -2.41
C ILE A 72 -10.31 0.28 -1.29
N GLY A 73 -11.60 0.60 -1.07
CA GLY A 73 -12.02 1.50 -0.01
C GLY A 73 -11.60 1.00 1.38
N VAL A 74 -11.79 -0.31 1.64
CA VAL A 74 -11.33 -0.96 2.88
C VAL A 74 -9.83 -0.78 3.09
N PHE A 75 -9.03 -1.13 2.09
CA PHE A 75 -7.56 -1.04 2.18
C PHE A 75 -7.09 0.41 2.31
N ALA A 76 -7.64 1.34 1.54
CA ALA A 76 -7.26 2.74 1.59
C ALA A 76 -7.50 3.38 2.98
N ILE A 77 -8.63 3.07 3.62
CA ILE A 77 -8.93 3.54 4.98
C ILE A 77 -7.94 2.97 5.99
N LEU A 78 -7.68 1.65 5.92
CA LEU A 78 -6.75 0.99 6.85
C LEU A 78 -5.30 1.44 6.63
N GLU A 79 -4.91 1.66 5.38
CA GLU A 79 -3.59 2.22 5.04
C GLU A 79 -3.43 3.61 5.67
N GLY A 80 -4.46 4.46 5.57
CA GLY A 80 -4.47 5.76 6.23
C GLY A 80 -4.28 5.66 7.73
N VAL A 81 -5.11 4.85 8.42
CA VAL A 81 -5.01 4.65 9.87
C VAL A 81 -3.65 4.06 10.26
N GLY A 82 -3.17 3.07 9.50
CA GLY A 82 -1.89 2.42 9.74
C GLY A 82 -0.69 3.37 9.59
N ASN A 83 -0.69 4.22 8.57
CA ASN A 83 0.36 5.22 8.35
C ASN A 83 0.31 6.33 9.41
N GLY A 84 -0.89 6.84 9.75
CA GLY A 84 -1.06 7.83 10.81
C GLY A 84 -0.59 7.30 12.17
N MET A 85 -0.97 6.08 12.50
CA MET A 85 -0.52 5.39 13.72
C MET A 85 1.00 5.17 13.71
N THR A 86 1.57 4.68 12.59
CA THR A 86 3.01 4.40 12.48
C THR A 86 3.83 5.67 12.68
N ALA A 87 3.40 6.79 12.10
CA ALA A 87 4.09 8.07 12.26
C ALA A 87 4.08 8.55 13.72
N LEU A 88 2.91 8.54 14.37
CA LEU A 88 2.79 9.02 15.75
C LEU A 88 3.41 8.06 16.76
N CYS A 89 3.15 6.75 16.66
CA CYS A 89 3.69 5.74 17.56
C CYS A 89 5.22 5.65 17.43
N GLY A 90 5.75 5.65 16.21
CA GLY A 90 7.19 5.64 15.97
C GLY A 90 7.87 6.86 16.58
N ARG A 91 7.27 8.05 16.45
CA ARG A 91 7.75 9.28 17.10
C ARG A 91 7.79 9.15 18.62
N ARG A 92 6.71 8.66 19.26
CA ARG A 92 6.65 8.48 20.73
C ARG A 92 7.68 7.46 21.23
N LEU A 93 7.92 6.39 20.47
CA LEU A 93 8.99 5.43 20.76
C LEU A 93 10.37 6.09 20.65
N GLY A 94 10.58 6.95 19.65
CA GLY A 94 11.82 7.71 19.50
C GLY A 94 12.07 8.70 20.64
N GLU A 95 11.03 9.31 21.19
CA GLU A 95 11.03 10.17 22.38
C GLU A 95 11.27 9.38 23.68
N GLY A 96 11.25 8.02 23.64
CA GLY A 96 11.34 7.16 24.82
C GLY A 96 10.05 7.01 25.60
N ASN A 97 8.93 7.51 25.08
CA ASN A 97 7.64 7.51 25.77
C ASN A 97 6.78 6.31 25.32
N LEU A 98 7.02 5.16 25.97
CA LEU A 98 6.33 3.91 25.67
C LEU A 98 4.81 3.97 25.98
N GLU A 99 4.43 4.73 27.03
CA GLU A 99 3.01 4.84 27.42
C GLU A 99 2.20 5.60 26.37
N GLU A 100 2.70 6.74 25.89
CA GLU A 100 2.05 7.48 24.81
C GLU A 100 2.05 6.71 23.48
N ALA A 101 3.10 5.95 23.19
CA ALA A 101 3.12 5.05 22.04
C ALA A 101 2.03 3.98 22.15
N ARG A 102 1.84 3.39 23.34
CA ARG A 102 0.73 2.46 23.62
C ARG A 102 -0.63 3.11 23.47
N ASN A 103 -0.82 4.30 24.03
CA ASN A 103 -2.08 5.04 23.93
C ASN A 103 -2.42 5.39 22.47
N THR A 104 -1.40 5.74 21.68
CA THR A 104 -1.57 5.98 20.24
C THR A 104 -2.02 4.71 19.52
N ALA A 105 -1.43 3.57 19.81
CA ALA A 105 -1.82 2.29 19.22
C ALA A 105 -3.23 1.84 19.66
N LEU A 106 -3.61 2.05 20.93
CA LEU A 106 -4.96 1.80 21.42
C LEU A 106 -6.00 2.71 20.75
N ALA A 107 -5.67 3.99 20.57
CA ALA A 107 -6.53 4.93 19.86
C ALA A 107 -6.72 4.54 18.41
N ALA A 108 -5.63 4.18 17.71
CA ALA A 108 -5.69 3.72 16.31
C ALA A 108 -6.56 2.46 16.16
N MET A 109 -6.47 1.52 17.10
CA MET A 109 -7.29 0.31 17.10
C MET A 109 -8.77 0.61 17.32
N GLY A 110 -9.09 1.45 18.32
CA GLY A 110 -10.47 1.90 18.55
C GLY A 110 -11.03 2.65 17.34
N PHE A 111 -10.23 3.49 16.70
CA PHE A 111 -10.61 4.23 15.51
C PHE A 111 -10.85 3.31 14.31
N ALA A 112 -9.94 2.35 14.06
CA ALA A 112 -10.11 1.37 13.00
C ALA A 112 -11.38 0.53 13.18
N TYR A 113 -11.69 0.11 14.41
CA TYR A 113 -12.94 -0.60 14.70
C TYR A 113 -14.18 0.26 14.51
N LEU A 114 -14.11 1.56 14.85
CA LEU A 114 -15.22 2.49 14.59
C LEU A 114 -15.48 2.61 13.07
N LEU A 115 -14.43 2.67 12.28
CA LEU A 115 -14.53 2.72 10.82
C LEU A 115 -15.10 1.42 10.21
N CYS A 116 -15.07 0.28 10.94
CA CYS A 116 -15.76 -0.94 10.51
C CYS A 116 -17.28 -0.74 10.35
N LEU A 117 -17.87 0.20 11.10
CA LEU A 117 -19.30 0.48 11.02
C LEU A 117 -19.75 0.93 9.63
N ILE A 118 -18.86 1.54 8.84
CA ILE A 118 -19.11 1.98 7.46
C ILE A 118 -19.47 0.79 6.56
N TRP A 119 -18.95 -0.41 6.89
CA TRP A 119 -19.14 -1.60 6.07
C TRP A 119 -20.32 -2.49 6.49
N ILE A 120 -20.95 -2.19 7.64
CA ILE A 120 -22.13 -2.94 8.13
C ILE A 120 -23.26 -3.03 7.09
N PRO A 121 -23.56 -1.98 6.28
CA PRO A 121 -24.61 -2.08 5.26
C PRO A 121 -24.42 -3.23 4.27
N PHE A 122 -23.18 -3.68 4.03
CA PHE A 122 -22.91 -4.80 3.12
C PHE A 122 -23.28 -6.18 3.67
N LEU A 123 -23.66 -6.28 4.97
CA LEU A 123 -24.27 -7.49 5.52
C LEU A 123 -25.68 -7.73 4.95
N PHE A 124 -26.36 -6.69 4.55
CA PHE A 124 -27.75 -6.76 4.09
C PHE A 124 -27.83 -6.73 2.56
N PRO A 125 -28.59 -7.66 1.94
CA PRO A 125 -28.70 -7.73 0.47
C PRO A 125 -29.29 -6.45 -0.12
N TYR A 126 -30.27 -5.84 0.55
CA TYR A 126 -30.94 -4.63 0.05
C TYR A 126 -29.96 -3.45 -0.14
N THR A 127 -29.23 -3.08 0.88
CA THR A 127 -28.27 -1.96 0.85
C THR A 127 -27.06 -2.24 -0.04
N SER A 128 -26.57 -3.49 -0.03
CA SER A 128 -25.50 -3.96 -0.89
C SER A 128 -25.90 -3.86 -2.38
N ASN A 129 -27.12 -4.32 -2.72
CA ASN A 129 -27.63 -4.26 -4.09
C ASN A 129 -27.85 -2.82 -4.57
N ILE A 130 -28.32 -1.90 -3.71
CA ILE A 130 -28.41 -0.48 -4.07
C ILE A 130 -27.03 0.02 -4.51
N PHE A 131 -25.99 -0.25 -3.72
CA PHE A 131 -24.62 0.18 -4.04
C PHE A 131 -24.14 -0.41 -5.38
N PHE A 132 -24.30 -1.73 -5.61
CA PHE A 132 -23.86 -2.34 -6.86
C PHE A 132 -24.62 -1.88 -8.08
N ARG A 133 -25.90 -1.54 -7.93
CA ARG A 133 -26.70 -0.92 -9.00
C ARG A 133 -26.17 0.45 -9.40
N THR A 134 -25.65 1.26 -8.45
CA THR A 134 -25.00 2.54 -8.80
C THR A 134 -23.73 2.35 -9.62
N LEU A 135 -23.12 1.17 -9.54
CA LEU A 135 -21.94 0.79 -10.33
C LEU A 135 -22.33 0.14 -11.68
N GLY A 136 -23.63 0.01 -11.97
CA GLY A 136 -24.12 -0.52 -13.24
C GLY A 136 -24.49 -2.02 -13.22
N ALA A 137 -24.45 -2.68 -12.06
CA ALA A 137 -24.93 -4.07 -11.97
C ALA A 137 -26.46 -4.11 -12.06
N SER A 138 -27.00 -4.82 -13.06
CA SER A 138 -28.45 -4.93 -13.29
C SER A 138 -28.96 -6.36 -13.16
N ASP A 139 -28.12 -7.35 -13.46
CA ASP A 139 -28.49 -8.76 -13.42
C ASP A 139 -28.69 -9.26 -11.99
N PRO A 140 -29.85 -9.89 -11.67
CA PRO A 140 -30.15 -10.37 -10.31
C PRO A 140 -29.15 -11.39 -9.77
N GLU A 141 -28.63 -12.29 -10.62
CA GLU A 141 -27.66 -13.30 -10.17
C GLU A 141 -26.31 -12.67 -9.87
N THR A 142 -25.84 -11.74 -10.72
CA THR A 142 -24.63 -10.95 -10.47
C THR A 142 -24.73 -10.18 -9.15
N LEU A 143 -25.86 -9.53 -8.87
CA LEU A 143 -26.10 -8.83 -7.61
C LEU A 143 -26.09 -9.77 -6.42
N ARG A 144 -26.68 -10.95 -6.54
CA ARG A 144 -26.69 -11.99 -5.51
C ARG A 144 -25.26 -12.48 -5.20
N GLN A 145 -24.49 -12.80 -6.22
CA GLN A 145 -23.11 -13.28 -6.07
C GLN A 145 -22.20 -12.19 -5.47
N ALA A 146 -22.32 -10.94 -5.91
CA ALA A 146 -21.60 -9.81 -5.37
C ALA A 146 -21.92 -9.59 -3.88
N TRP A 147 -23.19 -9.69 -3.48
CA TRP A 147 -23.58 -9.62 -2.09
C TRP A 147 -23.04 -10.79 -1.26
N LEU A 148 -23.16 -12.02 -1.74
CA LEU A 148 -22.65 -13.23 -1.07
C LEU A 148 -21.14 -13.14 -0.76
N TYR A 149 -20.38 -12.53 -1.64
CA TYR A 149 -18.96 -12.25 -1.38
C TYR A 149 -18.79 -11.12 -0.37
N ASN A 150 -19.49 -10.00 -0.56
CA ASN A 150 -19.28 -8.80 0.24
C ASN A 150 -19.82 -8.89 1.67
N MET A 151 -20.77 -9.77 1.96
CA MET A 151 -21.26 -9.97 3.33
C MET A 151 -20.17 -10.44 4.29
N TRP A 152 -19.06 -10.98 3.78
CA TRP A 152 -17.90 -11.36 4.57
C TRP A 152 -16.95 -10.19 4.87
N ILE A 153 -17.12 -9.03 4.19
CA ILE A 153 -16.25 -7.87 4.39
C ILE A 153 -16.33 -7.34 5.83
N PRO A 154 -17.50 -7.04 6.41
CA PRO A 154 -17.56 -6.49 7.77
C PRO A 154 -16.89 -7.37 8.83
N PRO A 155 -17.14 -8.68 8.94
CA PRO A 155 -16.43 -9.52 9.91
C PRO A 155 -14.93 -9.64 9.60
N THR A 156 -14.56 -9.73 8.34
CA THR A 156 -13.15 -9.78 7.92
C THR A 156 -12.44 -8.45 8.20
N PHE A 157 -13.14 -7.32 8.07
CA PHE A 157 -12.58 -6.00 8.33
C PHE A 157 -12.13 -5.84 9.79
N ILE A 158 -12.89 -6.38 10.74
CA ILE A 158 -12.50 -6.38 12.16
C ILE A 158 -11.14 -7.08 12.35
N LEU A 159 -10.97 -8.23 11.71
CA LEU A 159 -9.71 -8.99 11.77
C LEU A 159 -8.57 -8.22 11.09
N ILE A 160 -8.82 -7.65 9.92
CA ILE A 160 -7.83 -6.87 9.19
C ILE A 160 -7.44 -5.62 9.99
N SER A 161 -8.39 -4.91 10.59
CA SER A 161 -8.12 -3.73 11.41
C SER A 161 -7.17 -4.03 12.56
N PHE A 162 -7.43 -5.11 13.31
CA PHE A 162 -6.53 -5.56 14.36
C PHE A 162 -5.14 -5.84 13.82
N SER A 163 -5.06 -6.61 12.72
CA SER A 163 -3.78 -6.99 12.15
C SER A 163 -2.98 -5.79 11.64
N TYR A 164 -3.63 -4.79 11.01
CA TYR A 164 -2.97 -3.58 10.53
C TYR A 164 -2.31 -2.80 11.67
N VAL A 165 -3.04 -2.59 12.77
CA VAL A 165 -2.51 -1.86 13.94
C VAL A 165 -1.39 -2.64 14.59
N VAL A 166 -1.55 -3.94 14.84
CA VAL A 166 -0.51 -4.77 15.48
C VAL A 166 0.74 -4.89 14.60
N ASN A 167 0.59 -5.07 13.29
CA ASN A 167 1.71 -5.09 12.36
C ASN A 167 2.45 -3.73 12.34
N SER A 168 1.73 -2.61 12.44
CA SER A 168 2.32 -1.28 12.55
C SER A 168 3.08 -1.11 13.86
N VAL A 169 2.58 -1.64 14.98
CA VAL A 169 3.32 -1.68 16.27
C VAL A 169 4.64 -2.40 16.12
N PHE A 170 4.64 -3.59 15.51
CA PHE A 170 5.89 -4.33 15.30
C PHE A 170 6.87 -3.60 14.37
N ARG A 171 6.36 -2.98 13.29
CA ARG A 171 7.19 -2.16 12.40
C ARG A 171 7.83 -0.97 13.16
N CYS A 172 7.06 -0.27 14.00
CA CYS A 172 7.59 0.83 14.82
C CYS A 172 8.64 0.38 15.82
N GLN A 173 8.57 -0.87 16.28
CA GLN A 173 9.59 -1.48 17.14
C GLN A 173 10.78 -2.08 16.36
N GLY A 174 10.87 -1.86 15.05
CA GLY A 174 11.93 -2.37 14.20
C GLY A 174 11.82 -3.85 13.83
N ASN A 175 10.62 -4.45 13.92
CA ASN A 175 10.41 -5.86 13.58
C ASN A 175 9.42 -5.99 12.41
N THR A 176 9.94 -6.16 11.20
CA THR A 176 9.14 -6.40 9.98
C THR A 176 8.95 -7.89 9.68
N MET A 177 9.65 -8.78 10.41
CA MET A 177 9.55 -10.22 10.21
C MET A 177 8.24 -10.80 10.76
N ILE A 178 7.72 -10.26 11.88
CA ILE A 178 6.45 -10.71 12.44
C ILE A 178 5.28 -10.39 11.50
N PRO A 179 5.15 -9.17 10.95
CA PRO A 179 4.20 -8.87 9.89
C PRO A 179 4.28 -9.82 8.68
N LEU A 180 5.49 -10.11 8.19
CA LEU A 180 5.68 -11.06 7.09
C LEU A 180 5.17 -12.47 7.46
N LYS A 181 5.53 -12.99 8.64
CA LYS A 181 5.07 -14.31 9.08
C LYS A 181 3.55 -14.37 9.25
N TYR A 182 2.94 -13.33 9.84
CA TYR A 182 1.49 -13.19 9.89
C TYR A 182 0.88 -13.30 8.49
N PHE A 183 1.41 -12.53 7.56
CA PHE A 183 0.93 -12.49 6.19
C PHE A 183 1.01 -13.86 5.51
N LEU A 184 2.15 -14.55 5.66
CA LEU A 184 2.35 -15.90 5.09
C LEU A 184 1.40 -16.94 5.70
N ILE A 185 1.12 -16.87 7.01
CA ILE A 185 0.16 -17.77 7.67
C ILE A 185 -1.25 -17.49 7.15
N ALA A 186 -1.68 -16.22 7.16
CA ALA A 186 -3.03 -15.84 6.77
C ALA A 186 -3.35 -16.18 5.31
N ASN A 187 -2.46 -15.77 4.38
CA ASN A 187 -2.71 -15.99 2.96
C ASN A 187 -2.27 -17.40 2.49
N GLY A 188 -1.27 -18.00 3.13
CA GLY A 188 -0.90 -19.39 2.84
C GLY A 188 -2.02 -20.37 3.23
N LEU A 189 -2.68 -20.15 4.38
CA LEU A 189 -3.84 -20.95 4.77
C LEU A 189 -5.05 -20.68 3.86
N ASN A 190 -5.32 -19.42 3.51
CA ASN A 190 -6.35 -19.05 2.53
C ASN A 190 -6.15 -19.81 1.22
N LEU A 191 -4.94 -19.80 0.64
CA LEU A 191 -4.60 -20.51 -0.60
C LEU A 191 -4.92 -22.01 -0.55
N VAL A 192 -4.73 -22.65 0.61
CA VAL A 192 -5.07 -24.07 0.80
C VAL A 192 -6.57 -24.28 0.99
N LEU A 193 -7.24 -23.36 1.69
CA LEU A 193 -8.67 -23.45 1.97
C LEU A 193 -9.54 -23.06 0.77
N ASP A 194 -9.08 -22.20 -0.11
CA ASP A 194 -9.84 -21.78 -1.29
C ASP A 194 -10.35 -22.97 -2.12
N PRO A 195 -9.53 -23.89 -2.63
CA PRO A 195 -10.03 -25.02 -3.42
C PRO A 195 -10.95 -25.94 -2.59
N ILE A 196 -10.72 -26.06 -1.28
CA ILE A 196 -11.57 -26.89 -0.40
C ILE A 196 -12.96 -26.27 -0.26
N PHE A 197 -13.04 -24.98 0.06
CA PHE A 197 -14.32 -24.33 0.30
C PHE A 197 -15.07 -24.04 -0.99
N ILE A 198 -14.34 -23.65 -2.06
CA ILE A 198 -14.93 -23.32 -3.35
C ILE A 198 -15.49 -24.60 -4.02
N PHE A 199 -14.66 -25.63 -4.14
CA PHE A 199 -14.97 -26.80 -4.98
C PHE A 199 -15.41 -28.01 -4.18
N THR A 200 -14.68 -28.40 -3.10
CA THR A 200 -15.00 -29.62 -2.35
C THR A 200 -16.30 -29.46 -1.55
N PHE A 201 -16.48 -28.31 -0.87
CA PHE A 201 -17.73 -28.01 -0.15
C PHE A 201 -18.80 -27.39 -1.07
N GLY A 202 -18.46 -26.99 -2.28
CA GLY A 202 -19.39 -26.41 -3.24
C GLY A 202 -19.92 -25.03 -2.85
N TRP A 203 -19.21 -24.29 -1.99
CA TRP A 203 -19.66 -22.96 -1.52
C TRP A 203 -19.43 -21.86 -2.57
N GLY A 204 -18.74 -22.14 -3.68
CA GLY A 204 -18.50 -21.18 -4.75
C GLY A 204 -17.79 -19.91 -4.24
N ILE A 205 -18.28 -18.75 -4.67
CA ILE A 205 -17.71 -17.43 -4.33
C ILE A 205 -17.71 -17.13 -2.80
N THR A 206 -18.72 -17.64 -2.09
CA THR A 206 -18.80 -17.52 -0.62
C THR A 206 -17.68 -18.31 0.04
N GLY A 207 -17.27 -19.45 -0.57
CA GLY A 207 -16.14 -20.26 -0.12
C GLY A 207 -14.82 -19.50 -0.14
N ALA A 208 -14.54 -18.74 -1.22
CA ALA A 208 -13.36 -17.89 -1.31
C ALA A 208 -13.34 -16.82 -0.21
N ALA A 209 -14.47 -16.15 0.03
CA ALA A 209 -14.57 -15.14 1.08
C ALA A 209 -14.41 -15.74 2.49
N ALA A 210 -15.02 -16.92 2.72
CA ALA A 210 -14.90 -17.66 4.00
C ALA A 210 -13.46 -18.15 4.24
N ALA A 211 -12.77 -18.65 3.22
CA ALA A 211 -11.36 -19.07 3.31
C ALA A 211 -10.46 -17.90 3.68
N THR A 212 -10.69 -16.71 3.08
CA THR A 212 -10.01 -15.47 3.46
C THR A 212 -10.23 -15.12 4.92
N PHE A 213 -11.46 -15.21 5.41
CA PHE A 213 -11.79 -14.96 6.83
C PHE A 213 -11.06 -15.92 7.76
N VAL A 214 -11.11 -17.22 7.49
CA VAL A 214 -10.45 -18.26 8.31
C VAL A 214 -8.93 -18.08 8.30
N GLY A 215 -8.33 -17.82 7.14
CA GLY A 215 -6.90 -17.54 7.01
C GLY A 215 -6.48 -16.34 7.86
N ARG A 216 -7.24 -15.24 7.82
CA ARG A 216 -7.02 -14.05 8.64
C ARG A 216 -7.15 -14.36 10.14
N ALA A 217 -8.16 -15.13 10.54
CA ALA A 217 -8.36 -15.52 11.94
C ALA A 217 -7.18 -16.34 12.47
N ALA A 218 -6.68 -17.29 11.70
CA ALA A 218 -5.48 -18.06 12.05
C ALA A 218 -4.23 -17.18 12.20
N GLY A 219 -4.04 -16.23 11.27
CA GLY A 219 -2.96 -15.24 11.37
C GLY A 219 -3.05 -14.39 12.63
N ILE A 220 -4.26 -14.01 13.05
CA ILE A 220 -4.47 -13.23 14.29
C ILE A 220 -4.09 -14.01 15.53
N VAL A 221 -4.35 -15.31 15.59
CA VAL A 221 -3.89 -16.15 16.71
C VAL A 221 -2.37 -16.07 16.84
N TYR A 222 -1.65 -16.10 15.71
CA TYR A 222 -0.20 -15.89 15.70
C TYR A 222 0.19 -14.49 16.20
N LEU A 223 -0.48 -13.43 15.73
CA LEU A 223 -0.21 -12.05 16.17
C LEU A 223 -0.45 -11.84 17.66
N ILE A 224 -1.54 -12.38 18.22
CA ILE A 224 -1.84 -12.27 19.65
C ILE A 224 -0.74 -12.96 20.49
N LYS A 225 -0.29 -14.15 20.06
CA LYS A 225 0.83 -14.83 20.74
C LYS A 225 2.09 -13.96 20.70
N LYS A 226 2.43 -13.42 19.53
CA LYS A 226 3.63 -12.59 19.36
C LYS A 226 3.52 -11.25 20.08
N LEU A 227 2.35 -10.65 20.11
CA LEU A 227 2.11 -9.41 20.86
C LEU A 227 2.42 -9.59 22.36
N LYS A 228 2.06 -10.75 22.92
CA LYS A 228 2.32 -11.08 24.34
C LYS A 228 3.79 -11.38 24.64
N THR A 229 4.52 -11.98 23.69
CA THR A 229 5.89 -12.47 23.93
C THR A 229 6.99 -11.51 23.45
N ASP A 230 6.76 -10.83 22.32
CA ASP A 230 7.83 -10.14 21.57
C ASP A 230 7.60 -8.61 21.48
N SER A 231 6.48 -8.08 22.00
CA SER A 231 6.16 -6.64 21.94
C SER A 231 6.22 -5.97 23.30
N GLU A 232 6.82 -4.79 23.35
CA GLU A 232 6.77 -3.91 24.52
C GLU A 232 5.40 -3.21 24.67
N ILE A 233 4.67 -3.04 23.55
CA ILE A 233 3.34 -2.45 23.52
C ILE A 233 2.30 -3.57 23.53
N GLN A 234 1.56 -3.69 24.62
CA GLN A 234 0.48 -4.67 24.77
C GLN A 234 -0.86 -4.06 24.35
N LEU A 235 -1.58 -4.73 23.44
CA LEU A 235 -2.89 -4.32 22.96
C LEU A 235 -3.94 -5.41 23.21
N PRO A 236 -5.15 -5.08 23.70
CA PRO A 236 -6.24 -6.04 23.80
C PRO A 236 -6.83 -6.31 22.41
N PHE A 237 -7.34 -7.52 22.18
CA PHE A 237 -8.07 -7.83 20.94
C PHE A 237 -9.45 -7.13 20.87
N LYS A 238 -10.06 -6.90 22.04
CA LYS A 238 -11.39 -6.26 22.12
C LYS A 238 -11.32 -4.77 21.76
N PRO A 239 -12.42 -4.21 21.24
CA PRO A 239 -12.53 -2.77 20.98
C PRO A 239 -12.19 -1.95 22.23
N TYR A 240 -11.36 -0.93 22.05
CA TYR A 240 -11.01 0.03 23.09
C TYR A 240 -11.40 1.42 22.60
N ILE A 241 -12.69 1.74 22.77
CA ILE A 241 -13.28 3.00 22.31
C ILE A 241 -13.57 3.85 23.54
N LYS A 242 -12.82 4.95 23.68
CA LYS A 242 -13.02 5.95 24.73
C LYS A 242 -13.07 7.35 24.11
N LEU A 243 -14.01 8.17 24.56
CA LEU A 243 -14.16 9.54 24.07
C LEU A 243 -12.91 10.40 24.35
N SER A 244 -12.17 10.07 25.41
CA SER A 244 -10.87 10.71 25.74
C SER A 244 -9.79 10.51 24.67
N MET A 245 -9.99 9.57 23.71
CA MET A 245 -9.08 9.33 22.59
C MET A 245 -9.39 10.16 21.36
N LEU A 246 -10.47 10.93 21.35
CA LEU A 246 -10.87 11.77 20.22
C LEU A 246 -9.73 12.69 19.71
N PRO A 247 -8.91 13.35 20.57
CA PRO A 247 -7.77 14.12 20.09
C PRO A 247 -6.71 13.27 19.35
N LEU A 248 -6.49 12.04 19.79
CA LEU A 248 -5.57 11.12 19.09
C LEU A 248 -6.15 10.64 17.75
N TRP A 249 -7.46 10.40 17.68
CA TRP A 249 -8.13 10.09 16.40
C TRP A 249 -7.99 11.23 15.41
N GLY A 250 -8.15 12.49 15.87
CA GLY A 250 -7.89 13.67 15.05
C GLY A 250 -6.47 13.72 14.50
N LYS A 251 -5.47 13.45 15.35
CA LYS A 251 -4.05 13.41 14.93
C LYS A 251 -3.76 12.26 13.94
N ILE A 252 -4.29 11.08 14.21
CA ILE A 252 -4.16 9.92 13.30
C ILE A 252 -4.81 10.25 11.95
N SER A 253 -6.01 10.83 11.96
CA SER A 253 -6.74 11.22 10.75
C SER A 253 -6.03 12.33 9.98
N ALA A 254 -5.44 13.31 10.66
CA ALA A 254 -4.70 14.40 10.01
C ALA A 254 -3.53 13.88 9.15
N ILE A 255 -2.90 12.76 9.56
CA ILE A 255 -1.86 12.11 8.78
C ILE A 255 -2.47 11.08 7.81
N GLY A 256 -3.44 10.30 8.26
CA GLY A 256 -3.98 9.17 7.52
C GLY A 256 -4.94 9.56 6.39
N PHE A 257 -5.80 10.56 6.60
CA PHE A 257 -6.78 10.97 5.59
C PHE A 257 -6.12 11.46 4.28
N PRO A 258 -5.04 12.28 4.31
CA PRO A 258 -4.31 12.59 3.08
C PRO A 258 -3.76 11.35 2.36
N VAL A 259 -3.30 10.32 3.08
CA VAL A 259 -2.82 9.07 2.48
C VAL A 259 -3.97 8.34 1.77
N THR A 260 -5.11 8.18 2.45
CA THR A 260 -6.32 7.58 1.86
C THR A 260 -6.76 8.31 0.58
N LEU A 261 -6.80 9.64 0.62
CA LEU A 261 -7.23 10.45 -0.52
C LEU A 261 -6.21 10.42 -1.68
N SER A 262 -4.92 10.24 -1.37
CA SER A 262 -3.88 10.02 -2.39
C SER A 262 -4.16 8.78 -3.22
N THR A 263 -4.55 7.68 -2.59
CA THR A 263 -4.90 6.41 -3.27
C THR A 263 -6.12 6.61 -4.17
N ALA A 264 -7.16 7.31 -3.71
CA ALA A 264 -8.34 7.63 -4.53
C ALA A 264 -7.98 8.48 -5.76
N SER A 265 -7.08 9.46 -5.63
CA SER A 265 -6.65 10.31 -6.74
C SER A 265 -5.93 9.54 -7.85
N VAL A 266 -5.21 8.46 -7.51
CA VAL A 266 -4.58 7.57 -8.50
C VAL A 266 -5.64 6.87 -9.34
N ALA A 267 -6.67 6.31 -8.70
CA ALA A 267 -7.74 5.60 -9.39
C ALA A 267 -8.50 6.51 -10.38
N LEU A 268 -8.80 7.75 -9.96
CA LEU A 268 -9.44 8.76 -10.83
C LEU A 268 -8.55 9.12 -12.02
N GLY A 269 -7.25 9.30 -11.79
CA GLY A 269 -6.30 9.60 -12.85
C GLY A 269 -6.16 8.47 -13.87
N MET A 270 -6.15 7.22 -13.41
CA MET A 270 -6.12 6.03 -14.28
C MET A 270 -7.39 5.91 -15.13
N GLY A 271 -8.57 6.08 -14.53
CA GLY A 271 -9.84 6.07 -15.26
C GLY A 271 -9.91 7.15 -16.35
N SER A 272 -9.44 8.37 -16.03
CA SER A 272 -9.39 9.46 -17.01
C SER A 272 -8.44 9.17 -18.18
N VAL A 273 -7.27 8.60 -17.91
CA VAL A 273 -6.32 8.20 -18.96
C VAL A 273 -6.90 7.09 -19.82
N ASN A 274 -7.56 6.08 -19.22
CA ASN A 274 -8.23 5.02 -19.97
C ASN A 274 -9.28 5.57 -20.95
N ASN A 275 -10.08 6.56 -20.52
CA ASN A 275 -11.06 7.21 -21.38
C ASN A 275 -10.39 7.94 -22.55
N ILE A 276 -9.29 8.64 -22.33
CA ILE A 276 -8.53 9.33 -23.38
C ILE A 276 -7.95 8.32 -24.38
N LEU A 277 -7.30 7.26 -23.88
CA LEU A 277 -6.70 6.22 -24.73
C LEU A 277 -7.75 5.50 -25.56
N SER A 278 -8.88 5.10 -24.94
CA SER A 278 -9.98 4.44 -25.62
C SER A 278 -10.61 5.32 -26.69
N GLY A 279 -10.85 6.60 -26.38
CA GLY A 279 -11.48 7.54 -27.30
C GLY A 279 -10.59 7.94 -28.48
N THR A 280 -9.26 7.93 -28.33
CA THR A 280 -8.34 8.39 -29.39
C THR A 280 -7.75 7.24 -30.19
N PHE A 281 -7.34 6.16 -29.52
CA PHE A 281 -6.59 5.05 -30.14
C PHE A 281 -7.34 3.70 -30.07
N GLY A 282 -8.52 3.69 -29.47
CA GLY A 282 -9.35 2.50 -29.37
C GLY A 282 -8.96 1.53 -28.24
N PRO A 283 -9.65 0.37 -28.15
CA PRO A 283 -9.51 -0.60 -27.06
C PRO A 283 -8.10 -1.21 -26.97
N GLN A 284 -7.39 -1.32 -28.07
CA GLN A 284 -6.04 -1.89 -28.13
C GLN A 284 -5.02 -1.05 -27.31
N ALA A 285 -5.15 0.28 -27.30
CA ALA A 285 -4.33 1.15 -26.48
C ALA A 285 -4.56 0.93 -24.99
N VAL A 286 -5.82 0.77 -24.60
CA VAL A 286 -6.18 0.46 -23.20
C VAL A 286 -5.63 -0.91 -22.82
N ALA A 287 -5.76 -1.92 -23.68
CA ALA A 287 -5.21 -3.25 -23.42
C ALA A 287 -3.69 -3.23 -23.26
N ALA A 288 -2.97 -2.52 -24.15
CA ALA A 288 -1.52 -2.36 -24.06
C ALA A 288 -1.11 -1.62 -22.77
N TRP A 289 -1.86 -0.57 -22.40
CA TRP A 289 -1.67 0.15 -21.15
C TRP A 289 -1.84 -0.75 -19.93
N MET A 290 -2.90 -1.56 -19.89
CA MET A 290 -3.16 -2.49 -18.78
C MET A 290 -2.06 -3.56 -18.65
N VAL A 291 -1.56 -4.09 -19.78
CA VAL A 291 -0.39 -5.01 -19.77
C VAL A 291 0.85 -4.29 -19.23
N GLY A 292 1.10 -3.05 -19.67
CA GLY A 292 2.20 -2.23 -19.18
C GLY A 292 2.13 -2.01 -17.67
N LEU A 293 0.96 -1.66 -17.14
CA LEU A 293 0.72 -1.48 -15.71
C LEU A 293 1.00 -2.75 -14.90
N ARG A 294 0.60 -3.94 -15.40
CA ARG A 294 0.88 -5.21 -14.71
C ARG A 294 2.37 -5.48 -14.55
N VAL A 295 3.16 -5.10 -15.55
CA VAL A 295 4.62 -5.21 -15.50
C VAL A 295 5.20 -4.15 -14.55
N GLU A 296 4.68 -2.93 -14.59
CA GLU A 296 5.08 -1.83 -13.70
C GLU A 296 4.77 -2.15 -12.23
N ASP A 297 3.65 -2.84 -11.94
CA ASP A 297 3.24 -3.22 -10.59
C ASP A 297 4.33 -4.02 -9.84
N LEU A 298 5.10 -4.86 -10.52
CA LEU A 298 6.19 -5.61 -9.88
C LEU A 298 7.28 -4.69 -9.32
N ALA A 299 7.69 -3.69 -10.09
CA ALA A 299 8.70 -2.73 -9.69
C ALA A 299 8.14 -1.74 -8.66
N PHE A 300 6.91 -1.26 -8.88
CA PHE A 300 6.26 -0.31 -7.99
C PHE A 300 5.93 -0.92 -6.62
N ASN A 301 5.44 -2.15 -6.57
CA ASN A 301 5.16 -2.85 -5.32
C ASN A 301 6.43 -3.07 -4.49
N THR A 302 7.57 -3.35 -5.15
CA THR A 302 8.87 -3.43 -4.48
C THR A 302 9.23 -2.09 -3.81
N LEU A 303 9.00 -0.98 -4.51
CA LEU A 303 9.23 0.38 -4.00
C LEU A 303 8.32 0.69 -2.80
N MET A 304 7.05 0.26 -2.84
CA MET A 304 6.13 0.41 -1.70
C MET A 304 6.60 -0.36 -0.48
N GLY A 305 7.12 -1.58 -0.64
CA GLY A 305 7.69 -2.36 0.48
C GLY A 305 8.88 -1.65 1.14
N ILE A 306 9.72 -0.94 0.37
CA ILE A 306 10.82 -0.13 0.92
C ILE A 306 10.26 1.11 1.65
N ASN A 307 9.25 1.77 1.10
CA ASN A 307 8.55 2.89 1.73
C ASN A 307 7.96 2.49 3.10
N ASP A 308 7.32 1.32 3.20
CA ASP A 308 6.75 0.78 4.43
C ASP A 308 7.79 0.51 5.53
N ALA A 309 9.02 0.18 5.13
CA ALA A 309 10.15 0.02 6.05
C ALA A 309 10.74 1.37 6.48
N LEU A 310 10.67 2.37 5.60
CA LEU A 310 11.28 3.67 5.83
C LEU A 310 10.46 4.56 6.77
N VAL A 311 9.13 4.52 6.69
CA VAL A 311 8.24 5.34 7.55
C VAL A 311 8.52 5.12 9.04
N PRO A 312 8.53 3.88 9.60
CA PRO A 312 8.83 3.68 11.03
C PRO A 312 10.24 4.09 11.40
N PHE A 313 11.24 3.90 10.53
CA PHE A 313 12.61 4.35 10.76
C PHE A 313 12.70 5.87 10.86
N LEU A 314 12.07 6.59 9.94
CA LEU A 314 12.08 8.05 9.92
C LEU A 314 11.30 8.65 11.10
N SER A 315 10.12 8.10 11.42
CA SER A 315 9.30 8.61 12.53
C SER A 315 9.97 8.39 13.89
N PHE A 316 10.65 7.26 14.09
CA PHE A 316 11.45 7.02 15.29
C PHE A 316 12.59 8.06 15.45
N ASN A 317 13.35 8.28 14.37
CA ASN A 317 14.46 9.24 14.41
C ASN A 317 13.98 10.70 14.45
N TYR A 318 12.77 10.98 13.94
CA TYR A 318 12.11 12.27 14.12
C TYR A 318 11.79 12.53 15.60
N GLY A 319 11.26 11.53 16.32
CA GLY A 319 11.06 11.62 17.78
C GLY A 319 12.34 11.85 18.56
N ARG A 320 13.46 11.27 18.12
CA ARG A 320 14.81 11.50 18.70
C ARG A 320 15.43 12.86 18.33
N ARG A 321 14.78 13.63 17.45
CA ARG A 321 15.33 14.87 16.86
C ARG A 321 16.64 14.66 16.09
N ASP A 322 16.90 13.45 15.56
CA ASP A 322 18.12 13.12 14.80
C ASP A 322 17.90 13.34 13.30
N LEU A 323 17.95 14.60 12.88
CA LEU A 323 17.82 14.99 11.49
C LEU A 323 18.92 14.39 10.58
N ARG A 324 20.13 14.22 11.14
CA ARG A 324 21.26 13.63 10.39
C ARG A 324 20.96 12.17 10.03
N ARG A 325 20.44 11.40 11.00
CA ARG A 325 20.08 10.01 10.79
C ARG A 325 18.86 9.87 9.84
N MET A 326 17.89 10.79 9.91
CA MET A 326 16.78 10.85 8.98
C MET A 326 17.26 11.09 7.54
N LYS A 327 18.17 12.05 7.30
CA LYS A 327 18.76 12.31 5.97
C LYS A 327 19.52 11.09 5.44
N ASN A 328 20.30 10.44 6.29
CA ASN A 328 20.99 9.20 5.93
C ASN A 328 20.00 8.07 5.61
N GLY A 329 18.86 8.00 6.32
CA GLY A 329 17.77 7.08 6.04
C GLY A 329 17.16 7.28 4.65
N MET A 330 16.81 8.52 4.31
CA MET A 330 16.30 8.86 2.98
C MET A 330 17.33 8.52 1.88
N ARG A 331 18.60 8.89 2.08
CA ARG A 331 19.67 8.55 1.13
C ARG A 331 19.82 7.04 0.95
N SER A 332 19.83 6.29 2.04
CA SER A 332 19.90 4.81 2.00
C SER A 332 18.67 4.21 1.33
N GLY A 333 17.47 4.74 1.61
CA GLY A 333 16.22 4.37 0.94
C GLY A 333 16.28 4.59 -0.57
N LEU A 334 16.81 5.74 -1.03
CA LEU A 334 17.03 6.03 -2.44
C LEU A 334 18.00 5.02 -3.08
N ILE A 335 19.11 4.70 -2.41
CA ILE A 335 20.11 3.74 -2.93
C ILE A 335 19.49 2.34 -3.05
N ILE A 336 18.81 1.85 -1.99
CA ILE A 336 18.16 0.54 -2.01
C ILE A 336 17.11 0.48 -3.13
N SER A 337 16.28 1.51 -3.26
CA SER A 337 15.25 1.58 -4.29
C SER A 337 15.84 1.67 -5.69
N ALA A 338 16.89 2.47 -5.89
CA ALA A 338 17.56 2.57 -7.19
C ALA A 338 18.19 1.22 -7.62
N VAL A 339 18.79 0.50 -6.68
CA VAL A 339 19.38 -0.82 -6.96
C VAL A 339 18.32 -1.87 -7.26
N ILE A 340 17.27 -1.97 -6.42
CA ILE A 340 16.28 -3.05 -6.56
C ILE A 340 15.26 -2.68 -7.64
N THR A 341 14.55 -1.56 -7.49
CA THR A 341 13.49 -1.15 -8.44
C THR A 341 14.08 -0.70 -9.78
N GLY A 342 15.19 0.03 -9.75
CA GLY A 342 15.92 0.43 -10.96
C GLY A 342 16.51 -0.77 -11.69
N GLY A 343 17.07 -1.74 -10.95
CA GLY A 343 17.58 -2.99 -11.52
C GLY A 343 16.47 -3.83 -12.15
N LEU A 344 15.32 -3.99 -11.50
CA LEU A 344 14.14 -4.65 -12.09
C LEU A 344 13.65 -3.90 -13.33
N GLY A 345 13.55 -2.58 -13.25
CA GLY A 345 13.18 -1.74 -14.39
C GLY A 345 14.13 -1.91 -15.57
N LEU A 346 15.44 -1.97 -15.32
CA LEU A 346 16.44 -2.20 -16.36
C LEU A 346 16.25 -3.57 -17.04
N VAL A 347 16.04 -4.63 -16.27
CA VAL A 347 15.76 -5.98 -16.81
C VAL A 347 14.51 -5.96 -17.70
N VAL A 348 13.44 -5.32 -17.24
CA VAL A 348 12.20 -5.19 -18.01
C VAL A 348 12.40 -4.32 -19.26
N CYS A 349 13.21 -3.26 -19.18
CA CYS A 349 13.54 -2.41 -20.33
C CYS A 349 14.33 -3.15 -21.41
N LEU A 350 15.26 -4.02 -20.99
CA LEU A 350 16.08 -4.81 -21.91
C LEU A 350 15.31 -5.96 -22.54
N PHE A 351 14.44 -6.62 -21.78
CA PHE A 351 13.69 -7.80 -22.20
C PHE A 351 12.16 -7.62 -22.09
N PRO A 352 11.56 -6.53 -22.65
CA PRO A 352 10.15 -6.24 -22.45
C PRO A 352 9.24 -7.32 -23.02
N PHE A 353 9.56 -7.85 -24.20
CA PHE A 353 8.77 -8.91 -24.84
C PHE A 353 8.70 -10.18 -24.03
N SER A 354 9.83 -10.62 -23.43
CA SER A 354 9.85 -11.83 -22.60
C SER A 354 8.95 -11.72 -21.37
N VAL A 355 8.85 -10.52 -20.78
CA VAL A 355 7.98 -10.28 -19.63
C VAL A 355 6.52 -10.13 -20.08
N ILE A 356 6.26 -9.43 -21.17
CA ILE A 356 4.91 -9.20 -21.72
C ILE A 356 4.28 -10.51 -22.18
N GLN A 357 5.06 -11.42 -22.79
CA GLN A 357 4.57 -12.73 -23.25
C GLN A 357 3.99 -13.61 -22.14
N LEU A 358 4.32 -13.36 -20.86
CA LEU A 358 3.67 -14.03 -19.74
C LEU A 358 2.15 -13.80 -19.72
N PHE A 359 1.69 -12.68 -20.28
CA PHE A 359 0.27 -12.29 -20.35
C PHE A 359 -0.40 -12.73 -21.66
N ARG A 360 0.35 -13.33 -22.60
CA ARG A 360 -0.12 -13.82 -23.92
C ARG A 360 -0.96 -12.81 -24.71
N PRO A 361 -0.56 -11.52 -24.82
CA PRO A 361 -1.29 -10.57 -25.65
C PRO A 361 -1.07 -10.85 -27.14
N SER A 362 -1.88 -10.25 -28.02
CA SER A 362 -1.59 -10.25 -29.47
C SER A 362 -0.27 -9.51 -29.76
N GLU A 363 0.34 -9.77 -30.90
CA GLU A 363 1.63 -9.16 -31.30
C GLU A 363 1.57 -7.63 -31.32
N ASP A 364 0.48 -7.06 -31.80
CA ASP A 364 0.27 -5.60 -31.83
C ASP A 364 0.24 -5.01 -30.41
N ILE A 365 -0.54 -5.63 -29.51
CA ILE A 365 -0.62 -5.20 -28.12
C ILE A 365 0.74 -5.36 -27.44
N ALA A 366 1.48 -6.43 -27.71
CA ALA A 366 2.80 -6.65 -27.16
C ALA A 366 3.80 -5.58 -27.59
N ARG A 367 3.79 -5.21 -28.87
CA ARG A 367 4.64 -4.13 -29.43
C ARG A 367 4.35 -2.78 -28.78
N ILE A 368 3.09 -2.40 -28.70
CA ILE A 368 2.66 -1.14 -28.09
C ILE A 368 3.01 -1.12 -26.59
N ALA A 369 2.74 -2.20 -25.87
CA ALA A 369 3.07 -2.33 -24.44
C ALA A 369 4.59 -2.27 -24.20
N ALA A 370 5.42 -2.87 -25.06
CA ALA A 370 6.87 -2.80 -24.94
C ALA A 370 7.40 -1.36 -25.06
N ASN A 371 6.85 -0.57 -25.99
CA ASN A 371 7.18 0.84 -26.13
C ASN A 371 6.71 1.64 -24.91
N ALA A 372 5.47 1.39 -24.43
CA ALA A 372 4.94 2.01 -23.22
C ALA A 372 5.85 1.77 -22.01
N ILE A 373 6.28 0.55 -21.78
CA ILE A 373 7.14 0.16 -20.67
C ILE A 373 8.52 0.86 -20.77
N ARG A 374 9.16 0.83 -21.94
CA ARG A 374 10.47 1.47 -22.14
C ARG A 374 10.42 2.97 -21.83
N ILE A 375 9.39 3.66 -22.32
CA ILE A 375 9.20 5.08 -22.07
C ILE A 375 8.92 5.35 -20.58
N THR A 376 8.06 4.54 -19.94
CA THR A 376 7.71 4.70 -18.52
C THR A 376 8.91 4.51 -17.60
N ILE A 377 9.76 3.51 -17.88
CA ILE A 377 10.96 3.22 -17.09
C ILE A 377 11.96 4.38 -17.07
N ALA A 378 12.03 5.19 -18.15
CA ALA A 378 12.85 6.41 -18.16
C ALA A 378 12.47 7.38 -17.04
N GLY A 379 11.23 7.35 -16.56
CA GLY A 379 10.75 8.15 -15.42
C GLY A 379 11.01 7.56 -14.04
N TYR A 380 11.53 6.34 -13.90
CA TYR A 380 11.70 5.65 -12.62
C TYR A 380 12.57 6.40 -11.60
N PRO A 381 13.69 7.05 -11.95
CA PRO A 381 14.45 7.83 -10.98
C PRO A 381 13.61 8.91 -10.28
N MET A 382 12.66 9.52 -10.99
CA MET A 382 11.78 10.57 -10.49
C MET A 382 10.69 10.00 -9.55
N VAL A 383 10.15 8.83 -9.90
CA VAL A 383 9.16 8.13 -9.06
C VAL A 383 9.80 7.60 -7.78
N ILE A 384 11.00 7.01 -7.88
CA ILE A 384 11.76 6.54 -6.71
C ILE A 384 11.98 7.70 -5.74
N TYR A 385 12.44 8.85 -6.25
CA TYR A 385 12.63 10.06 -5.45
C TYR A 385 11.33 10.47 -4.75
N SER A 386 10.23 10.57 -5.49
CA SER A 386 8.95 11.02 -4.95
C SER A 386 8.41 10.09 -3.86
N VAL A 387 8.50 8.77 -4.04
CA VAL A 387 8.01 7.78 -3.07
C VAL A 387 8.84 7.79 -1.78
N ILE A 388 10.17 7.85 -1.89
CA ILE A 388 11.04 7.88 -0.70
C ILE A 388 10.81 9.16 0.12
N TYR A 389 10.62 10.30 -0.54
CA TYR A 389 10.31 11.53 0.18
C TYR A 389 8.85 11.60 0.67
N ASN A 390 7.93 10.84 0.07
CA ASN A 390 6.59 10.67 0.65
C ASN A 390 6.64 9.97 2.01
N ALA A 391 7.50 8.95 2.18
CA ALA A 391 7.75 8.35 3.50
C ALA A 391 8.21 9.39 4.54
N PHE A 392 9.04 10.34 4.12
CA PHE A 392 9.48 11.44 4.99
C PHE A 392 8.33 12.38 5.36
N PHE A 393 7.44 12.72 4.42
CA PHE A 393 6.26 13.54 4.72
C PHE A 393 5.32 12.85 5.70
N VAL A 394 5.04 11.57 5.51
CA VAL A 394 4.20 10.78 6.41
C VAL A 394 4.84 10.69 7.80
N ALA A 395 6.12 10.32 7.89
CA ALA A 395 6.84 10.13 9.14
C ALA A 395 6.93 11.39 10.00
N THR A 396 6.99 12.56 9.36
CA THR A 396 7.05 13.86 10.04
C THR A 396 5.68 14.48 10.30
N GLY A 397 4.58 13.85 9.84
CA GLY A 397 3.21 14.33 10.03
C GLY A 397 2.71 15.30 8.94
N PHE A 398 3.51 15.57 7.90
CA PHE A 398 3.15 16.45 6.77
C PHE A 398 2.65 15.68 5.54
N SER A 399 1.85 14.64 5.76
CA SER A 399 1.29 13.79 4.69
C SER A 399 0.47 14.57 3.63
N THR A 400 -0.04 15.76 3.98
CA THR A 400 -0.71 16.67 3.03
C THR A 400 0.20 17.06 1.87
N PHE A 401 1.53 17.19 2.07
CA PHE A 401 2.46 17.43 0.96
C PHE A 401 2.51 16.25 -0.01
N GLY A 402 2.46 15.03 0.52
CA GLY A 402 2.32 13.82 -0.28
C GLY A 402 1.02 13.79 -1.08
N LEU A 403 -0.10 14.14 -0.47
CA LEU A 403 -1.40 14.24 -1.13
C LEU A 403 -1.37 15.26 -2.28
N ILE A 404 -0.90 16.47 -2.01
CA ILE A 404 -0.82 17.53 -3.04
C ILE A 404 0.05 17.05 -4.21
N THR A 405 1.22 16.48 -3.93
CA THR A 405 2.11 15.92 -4.95
C THR A 405 1.41 14.83 -5.77
N GLN A 406 0.64 13.96 -5.10
CA GLN A 406 -0.05 12.85 -5.76
C GLN A 406 -1.21 13.32 -6.64
N ILE A 407 -2.02 14.28 -6.16
CA ILE A 407 -3.09 14.90 -6.96
C ILE A 407 -2.48 15.63 -8.17
N PHE A 408 -1.43 16.40 -7.93
CA PHE A 408 -0.73 17.13 -8.98
C PHE A 408 -0.22 16.17 -10.07
N ARG A 409 0.42 15.07 -9.66
CA ARG A 409 0.88 14.02 -10.57
C ARG A 409 -0.26 13.38 -11.34
N SER A 410 -1.28 12.87 -10.61
CA SER A 410 -2.29 11.97 -11.17
C SER A 410 -3.35 12.70 -11.99
N LEU A 411 -3.75 13.90 -11.58
CA LEU A 411 -4.84 14.64 -12.20
C LEU A 411 -4.37 15.87 -12.95
N MET A 412 -3.48 16.70 -12.35
CA MET A 412 -3.13 18.00 -12.94
C MET A 412 -2.04 17.93 -14.00
N ILE A 413 -1.20 16.88 -14.00
CA ILE A 413 -0.18 16.70 -15.04
C ILE A 413 -0.51 15.51 -15.93
N ARG A 414 -0.74 14.31 -15.36
CA ARG A 414 -0.92 13.08 -16.14
C ARG A 414 -2.09 13.20 -17.12
N VAL A 415 -3.27 13.65 -16.67
CA VAL A 415 -4.47 13.70 -17.50
C VAL A 415 -4.34 14.76 -18.60
N PRO A 416 -3.96 16.02 -18.32
CA PRO A 416 -3.73 17.00 -19.38
C PRO A 416 -2.60 16.61 -20.35
N ALA A 417 -1.50 16.04 -19.86
CA ALA A 417 -0.43 15.57 -20.71
C ALA A 417 -0.89 14.44 -21.65
N ALA A 418 -1.64 13.45 -21.12
CA ALA A 418 -2.23 12.40 -21.94
C ALA A 418 -3.18 12.97 -23.00
N HIS A 419 -4.05 13.91 -22.62
CA HIS A 419 -4.97 14.57 -23.55
C HIS A 419 -4.25 15.37 -24.64
N PHE A 420 -3.26 16.16 -24.28
CA PHE A 420 -2.49 16.95 -25.24
C PHE A 420 -1.66 16.05 -26.16
N LEU A 421 -0.91 15.10 -25.60
CA LEU A 421 -0.05 14.20 -26.38
C LEU A 421 -0.86 13.26 -27.28
N SER A 422 -2.09 12.87 -26.90
CA SER A 422 -2.96 12.05 -27.75
C SER A 422 -3.38 12.73 -29.05
N ARG A 423 -3.27 14.06 -29.15
CA ARG A 423 -3.59 14.84 -30.36
C ARG A 423 -2.41 15.01 -31.32
N ILE A 424 -1.19 14.85 -30.80
CA ILE A 424 0.04 15.17 -31.58
C ILE A 424 0.96 13.97 -31.77
N LEU A 425 0.81 12.92 -30.94
CA LEU A 425 1.64 11.73 -31.01
C LEU A 425 0.84 10.50 -31.43
N THR A 426 1.55 9.52 -31.99
CA THR A 426 0.99 8.20 -32.29
C THR A 426 0.90 7.33 -31.05
N ILE A 427 0.21 6.19 -31.15
CA ILE A 427 0.06 5.22 -30.09
C ILE A 427 1.40 4.70 -29.53
N ASP A 428 2.46 4.73 -30.32
CA ASP A 428 3.78 4.27 -29.90
C ASP A 428 4.49 5.26 -28.97
N TYR A 429 4.14 6.54 -29.02
CA TYR A 429 4.83 7.60 -28.28
C TYR A 429 3.97 8.35 -27.27
N ILE A 430 2.66 8.12 -27.24
CA ILE A 430 1.73 8.75 -26.27
C ILE A 430 2.21 8.58 -24.81
N TRP A 431 2.91 7.50 -24.50
CA TRP A 431 3.32 7.09 -23.16
C TRP A 431 4.24 8.08 -22.44
N TRP A 432 4.77 9.09 -23.12
CA TRP A 432 5.53 10.16 -22.52
C TRP A 432 4.77 10.96 -21.45
N PHE A 433 3.43 10.88 -21.42
CA PHE A 433 2.65 11.48 -20.34
C PHE A 433 3.05 10.93 -18.96
N GLN A 434 3.55 9.68 -18.86
CA GLN A 434 3.99 9.08 -17.61
C GLN A 434 5.28 9.72 -17.08
N PRO A 435 6.42 9.72 -17.79
CA PRO A 435 7.64 10.40 -17.35
C PRO A 435 7.42 11.89 -17.06
N ILE A 436 6.60 12.59 -17.88
CA ILE A 436 6.26 14.00 -17.65
C ILE A 436 5.54 14.17 -16.30
N SER A 437 4.59 13.27 -15.97
CA SER A 437 3.89 13.32 -14.70
C SER A 437 4.82 12.99 -13.51
N PHE A 438 5.77 12.08 -13.71
CA PHE A 438 6.77 11.73 -12.70
C PHE A 438 7.76 12.88 -12.46
N LEU A 439 8.17 13.58 -13.51
CA LEU A 439 9.02 14.76 -13.39
C LEU A 439 8.32 15.87 -12.59
N GLY A 440 7.08 16.18 -12.92
CA GLY A 440 6.31 17.17 -12.17
C GLY A 440 6.15 16.79 -10.69
N ALA A 441 5.87 15.52 -10.40
CA ALA A 441 5.83 15.03 -9.02
C ALA A 441 7.19 15.19 -8.32
N ALA A 442 8.29 14.85 -8.98
CA ALA A 442 9.62 14.96 -8.39
C ALA A 442 9.99 16.42 -8.09
N LEU A 443 9.66 17.37 -8.98
CA LEU A 443 9.87 18.79 -8.75
C LEU A 443 9.07 19.31 -7.56
N MET A 444 7.78 18.95 -7.46
CA MET A 444 6.92 19.32 -6.35
C MET A 444 7.42 18.69 -5.03
N THR A 445 7.78 17.41 -5.05
CA THR A 445 8.39 16.73 -3.92
C THR A 445 9.68 17.40 -3.48
N GLY A 446 10.53 17.80 -4.43
CA GLY A 446 11.77 18.53 -4.16
C GLY A 446 11.51 19.86 -3.45
N LEU A 447 10.55 20.64 -3.93
CA LEU A 447 10.15 21.91 -3.32
C LEU A 447 9.65 21.68 -1.87
N PHE A 448 8.70 20.77 -1.67
CA PHE A 448 8.14 20.51 -0.33
C PHE A 448 9.18 19.93 0.63
N SER A 449 10.04 19.04 0.16
CA SER A 449 11.10 18.47 0.99
C SER A 449 12.13 19.53 1.40
N TRP A 450 12.47 20.46 0.51
CA TRP A 450 13.37 21.56 0.82
C TRP A 450 12.76 22.52 1.87
N ILE A 451 11.49 22.90 1.71
CA ILE A 451 10.75 23.71 2.70
C ILE A 451 10.75 23.01 4.06
N LEU A 452 10.37 21.74 4.07
CA LEU A 452 10.24 20.98 5.32
C LEU A 452 11.58 20.75 5.99
N LEU A 453 12.63 20.40 5.24
CA LEU A 453 13.98 20.22 5.81
C LEU A 453 14.53 21.51 6.39
N ARG A 454 14.26 22.68 5.78
CA ARG A 454 14.63 23.98 6.37
C ARG A 454 13.85 24.27 7.66
N LYS A 455 12.54 24.00 7.67
CA LYS A 455 11.70 24.14 8.87
C LYS A 455 12.26 23.26 9.99
N LEU A 456 12.43 21.96 9.74
CA LEU A 456 12.90 21.00 10.73
C LEU A 456 14.32 21.32 11.25
N LYS A 457 15.21 21.81 10.39
CA LYS A 457 16.53 22.23 10.82
C LYS A 457 16.42 23.38 11.84
N ARG A 458 15.65 24.40 11.56
CA ARG A 458 15.42 25.53 12.46
C ARG A 458 14.81 25.07 13.77
N ASP A 459 13.75 24.25 13.73
CA ASP A 459 13.00 23.80 14.91
C ASP A 459 13.81 22.82 15.78
N MET A 460 14.79 22.12 15.22
CA MET A 460 15.67 21.20 15.95
C MET A 460 16.93 21.92 16.50
N ASP A 461 17.39 22.99 15.86
CA ASP A 461 18.55 23.78 16.30
C ASP A 461 18.17 24.78 17.41
N ASP A 462 16.89 25.13 17.58
CA ASP A 462 16.40 26.01 18.66
C ASP A 462 15.59 25.24 19.71
N PRO A 463 16.19 24.89 20.88
CA PRO A 463 15.52 24.10 21.91
C PRO A 463 14.44 24.86 22.70
N LYS A 464 14.30 26.19 22.51
CA LYS A 464 13.47 27.06 23.34
C LYS A 464 12.12 27.43 22.71
N ASP A 465 11.81 27.00 21.51
CA ASP A 465 10.54 27.34 20.87
C ASP A 465 9.41 26.40 21.36
N PRO A 466 8.49 26.89 22.25
CA PRO A 466 7.34 26.11 22.73
C PRO A 466 6.31 25.84 21.61
N ALA A 467 6.44 26.44 20.42
CA ALA A 467 5.59 26.14 19.26
C ALA A 467 5.75 24.70 18.78
N CYS A 468 6.91 24.07 19.01
CA CYS A 468 7.15 22.66 18.71
C CYS A 468 6.33 21.68 19.57
N ALA A 469 5.74 22.15 20.70
CA ALA A 469 4.86 21.35 21.56
C ALA A 469 3.36 21.49 21.20
N LYS A 470 2.99 22.50 20.40
CA LYS A 470 1.59 22.83 20.11
C LYS A 470 1.10 22.40 18.72
N ASP A 471 1.99 22.12 17.76
CA ASP A 471 1.59 21.82 16.37
C ASP A 471 1.25 20.35 16.11
N PHE A 472 1.16 19.50 17.17
CA PHE A 472 0.69 18.10 17.01
C PHE A 472 -0.13 17.60 18.20
#